data_e9a0e44229e3f3370519f27493701d2d
#
_entry.id   e9a0e44229e3f3370519f27493701d2d
#
_cell.length_a   1.000
_cell.length_b   1.000
_cell.length_c   1.000
_cell.angle_alpha   90.00
_cell.angle_beta   90.00
_cell.angle_gamma   90.00
#
_symmetry.space_group_name_H-M   'P 1'
#
loop_
_entity.id
_entity.type
_entity.pdbx_description
1 polymer ?
#
loop_
_entity_poly.entity_id
_entity_poly.type
_entity_poly.pdbx_seq_one_letter_code
_entity_poly.pdbx_strand_id
1 'polypeptide(L)'
;MNIIPNYYEQEPEQNTFQDVIIDVTHRCNMNCKNCYIPNRDIPDMDIDLMINAISKFPKRTMIRIIGAEPTMRNDLGEMISRIRKTGHRCTLLTNGLRLAKESYVQHLKHSGLTHCYLSMNGADNDDYYEQIDELRCATKKVAALENLQRNRFIIDTGTIIVKGINDDVVERMLALYKRVNVNNVICRIKNVGDIGRSMADQDNYTLEELVTLVARQTGLSEDYIYSWRNKPIYQNDEPEVDSFMFPM
;
A
#
# COMPACT_ATOMS: atom_id res chain seq x y z
N MET A 1 -29.28 -17.91 5.50
CA MET A 1 -28.34 -16.82 5.83
C MET A 1 -27.24 -17.42 6.70
N ASN A 2 -26.10 -17.75 6.14
CA ASN A 2 -24.95 -18.12 6.96
C ASN A 2 -24.38 -16.82 7.52
N ILE A 3 -24.65 -16.57 8.79
CA ILE A 3 -24.02 -15.50 9.53
C ILE A 3 -22.53 -15.86 9.55
N ILE A 4 -21.72 -15.09 8.82
CA ILE A 4 -20.27 -15.16 8.97
C ILE A 4 -20.00 -14.84 10.44
N PRO A 5 -19.28 -15.71 11.18
CA PRO A 5 -18.96 -15.43 12.57
C PRO A 5 -18.37 -14.04 12.64
N ASN A 6 -18.89 -13.22 13.54
CA ASN A 6 -18.48 -11.83 13.64
C ASN A 6 -16.96 -11.81 13.90
N TYR A 7 -16.19 -11.30 12.95
CA TYR A 7 -14.74 -11.25 12.99
C TYR A 7 -14.21 -10.58 14.27
N TYR A 8 -15.04 -9.76 14.88
CA TYR A 8 -14.74 -9.00 16.10
C TYR A 8 -14.94 -9.80 17.40
N GLU A 9 -15.46 -11.04 17.33
CA GLU A 9 -15.76 -11.87 18.49
C GLU A 9 -14.76 -13.01 18.72
N GLN A 10 -13.72 -13.10 17.90
CA GLN A 10 -12.66 -14.10 18.11
C GLN A 10 -11.60 -13.55 19.03
N GLU A 11 -11.29 -14.31 20.08
CA GLU A 11 -10.14 -14.00 20.93
C GLU A 11 -8.86 -14.02 20.08
N PRO A 12 -7.91 -13.08 20.32
CA PRO A 12 -6.68 -12.97 19.53
C PRO A 12 -5.87 -14.27 19.45
N GLU A 13 -5.92 -15.10 20.48
CA GLU A 13 -5.23 -16.40 20.55
C GLU A 13 -5.84 -17.44 19.62
N GLN A 14 -7.11 -17.30 19.27
CA GLN A 14 -7.83 -18.17 18.33
C GLN A 14 -7.67 -17.74 16.89
N ASN A 15 -7.02 -16.59 16.67
CA ASN A 15 -6.85 -16.00 15.37
C ASN A 15 -5.79 -16.77 14.57
N THR A 16 -6.20 -17.32 13.43
CA THR A 16 -5.34 -18.04 12.49
C THR A 16 -4.76 -17.14 11.38
N PHE A 17 -5.05 -15.83 11.43
CA PHE A 17 -4.57 -14.89 10.41
C PHE A 17 -3.05 -14.79 10.40
N GLN A 18 -2.49 -14.79 9.19
CA GLN A 18 -1.07 -14.55 8.98
C GLN A 18 -0.74 -13.07 8.82
N ASP A 19 -1.73 -12.27 8.46
CA ASP A 19 -1.64 -10.82 8.25
C ASP A 19 -2.70 -10.08 9.04
N VAL A 20 -2.31 -8.97 9.67
CA VAL A 20 -3.21 -8.05 10.36
C VAL A 20 -2.91 -6.62 9.91
N ILE A 21 -3.94 -5.90 9.51
CA ILE A 21 -3.85 -4.50 9.10
C ILE A 21 -4.23 -3.62 10.28
N ILE A 22 -3.38 -2.66 10.62
CA ILE A 22 -3.61 -1.74 11.74
C ILE A 22 -3.53 -0.30 11.25
N ASP A 23 -4.63 0.42 11.37
CA ASP A 23 -4.69 1.86 11.12
C ASP A 23 -4.18 2.61 12.36
N VAL A 24 -3.01 3.22 12.24
CA VAL A 24 -2.31 3.84 13.38
C VAL A 24 -2.50 5.35 13.47
N THR A 25 -2.98 6.00 12.40
CA THR A 25 -3.18 7.45 12.36
C THR A 25 -4.09 7.87 11.21
N HIS A 26 -4.91 8.87 11.46
CA HIS A 26 -5.70 9.54 10.42
C HIS A 26 -5.05 10.84 9.90
N ARG A 27 -3.87 11.20 10.39
CA ARG A 27 -3.10 12.35 9.88
C ARG A 27 -2.41 12.00 8.57
N CYS A 28 -2.37 12.96 7.64
CA CYS A 28 -1.68 12.82 6.36
C CYS A 28 -1.09 14.16 5.91
N ASN A 29 -0.01 14.09 5.16
CA ASN A 29 0.63 15.23 4.49
C ASN A 29 0.24 15.36 3.01
N MET A 30 -0.80 14.65 2.58
CA MET A 30 -1.39 14.72 1.23
C MET A 30 -2.91 14.88 1.33
N ASN A 31 -3.54 15.31 0.22
CA ASN A 31 -4.99 15.50 0.14
C ASN A 31 -5.57 14.85 -1.13
N CYS A 32 -5.18 13.63 -1.42
CA CYS A 32 -5.51 12.91 -2.66
C CYS A 32 -7.02 12.89 -2.94
N LYS A 33 -7.40 13.05 -4.21
CA LYS A 33 -8.80 12.93 -4.66
C LYS A 33 -9.37 11.54 -4.45
N ASN A 34 -8.52 10.52 -4.56
CA ASN A 34 -8.88 9.10 -4.39
C ASN A 34 -8.73 8.60 -2.95
N CYS A 35 -8.71 9.50 -1.95
CA CYS A 35 -8.50 9.10 -0.56
C CYS A 35 -9.75 8.43 0.02
N TYR A 36 -9.57 7.22 0.57
CA TYR A 36 -10.64 6.46 1.22
C TYR A 36 -10.88 6.85 2.69
N ILE A 37 -10.02 7.68 3.29
CA ILE A 37 -10.18 8.14 4.68
C ILE A 37 -10.87 9.51 4.69
N PRO A 38 -12.17 9.57 5.02
CA PRO A 38 -12.93 10.82 4.98
C PRO A 38 -12.67 11.72 6.18
N ASN A 39 -12.38 11.12 7.36
CA ASN A 39 -12.22 11.85 8.61
C ASN A 39 -10.74 11.84 9.07
N ARG A 40 -10.19 13.03 9.27
CA ARG A 40 -8.79 13.24 9.70
C ARG A 40 -8.66 13.61 11.18
N ASP A 41 -9.77 13.78 11.90
CA ASP A 41 -9.82 14.25 13.29
C ASP A 41 -9.76 13.11 14.31
N ILE A 42 -9.66 11.87 13.85
CA ILE A 42 -9.53 10.70 14.72
C ILE A 42 -8.12 10.72 15.34
N PRO A 43 -8.02 10.62 16.67
CA PRO A 43 -6.72 10.56 17.35
C PRO A 43 -5.85 9.40 16.90
N ASP A 44 -4.54 9.56 17.02
CA ASP A 44 -3.58 8.49 16.78
C ASP A 44 -3.86 7.30 17.70
N MET A 45 -3.70 6.09 17.18
CA MET A 45 -3.81 4.87 17.98
C MET A 45 -2.76 4.86 19.12
N ASP A 46 -3.20 4.51 20.30
CA ASP A 46 -2.30 4.31 21.45
C ASP A 46 -1.40 3.10 21.21
N ILE A 47 -0.08 3.29 21.37
CA ILE A 47 0.91 2.23 21.12
C ILE A 47 0.77 1.09 22.13
N ASP A 48 0.52 1.40 23.41
CA ASP A 48 0.46 0.38 24.45
C ASP A 48 -0.74 -0.53 24.25
N LEU A 49 -1.90 0.03 23.91
CA LEU A 49 -3.07 -0.74 23.51
C LEU A 49 -2.80 -1.64 22.31
N MET A 50 -2.18 -1.08 21.27
CA MET A 50 -1.82 -1.85 20.07
C MET A 50 -0.87 -2.99 20.38
N ILE A 51 0.21 -2.73 21.11
CA ILE A 51 1.20 -3.75 21.47
C ILE A 51 0.60 -4.84 22.37
N ASN A 52 -0.27 -4.46 23.31
CA ASN A 52 -0.98 -5.43 24.12
C ASN A 52 -1.86 -6.36 23.27
N ALA A 53 -2.61 -5.81 22.32
CA ALA A 53 -3.44 -6.60 21.40
C ALA A 53 -2.62 -7.55 20.54
N ILE A 54 -1.60 -7.05 19.83
CA ILE A 54 -0.80 -7.89 18.92
C ILE A 54 0.08 -8.91 19.65
N SER A 55 0.43 -8.68 20.91
CA SER A 55 1.23 -9.64 21.70
C SER A 55 0.53 -10.97 21.89
N LYS A 56 -0.80 -11.00 21.75
CA LYS A 56 -1.65 -12.18 21.86
C LYS A 56 -1.77 -12.96 20.54
N PHE A 57 -1.38 -12.37 19.41
CA PHE A 57 -1.46 -13.05 18.11
C PHE A 57 -0.39 -14.15 17.97
N PRO A 58 -0.62 -15.12 17.09
CA PRO A 58 0.38 -16.13 16.76
C PRO A 58 1.70 -15.48 16.35
N LYS A 59 2.83 -16.05 16.80
CA LYS A 59 4.16 -15.53 16.44
C LYS A 59 4.35 -15.46 14.91
N ARG A 60 5.11 -14.47 14.46
CA ARG A 60 5.40 -14.19 13.06
C ARG A 60 4.22 -13.67 12.24
N THR A 61 3.06 -13.35 12.86
CA THR A 61 2.01 -12.60 12.16
C THR A 61 2.62 -11.36 11.53
N MET A 62 2.25 -11.06 10.28
CA MET A 62 2.66 -9.85 9.59
C MET A 62 1.75 -8.69 10.05
N ILE A 63 2.33 -7.69 10.66
CA ILE A 63 1.61 -6.46 11.03
C ILE A 63 1.80 -5.45 9.92
N ARG A 64 0.71 -5.14 9.21
CA ARG A 64 0.69 -4.10 8.19
C ARG A 64 0.30 -2.78 8.83
N ILE A 65 1.28 -1.91 8.98
CA ILE A 65 1.08 -0.56 9.54
C ILE A 65 0.54 0.33 8.44
N ILE A 66 -0.72 0.74 8.58
CA ILE A 66 -1.38 1.67 7.67
C ILE A 66 -1.89 2.90 8.42
N GLY A 67 -2.64 3.73 7.72
CA GLY A 67 -3.31 4.93 8.18
C GLY A 67 -3.50 5.89 7.03
N ALA A 68 -3.88 7.13 7.32
CA ALA A 68 -3.80 8.15 6.29
C ALA A 68 -2.36 8.30 5.79
N GLU A 69 -1.40 8.51 6.72
CA GLU A 69 0.04 8.41 6.44
C GLU A 69 0.80 8.10 7.74
N PRO A 70 1.24 6.84 7.95
CA PRO A 70 1.91 6.43 9.19
C PRO A 70 3.19 7.20 9.50
N THR A 71 3.90 7.68 8.49
CA THR A 71 5.13 8.45 8.69
C THR A 71 4.87 9.82 9.33
N MET A 72 3.61 10.25 9.46
CA MET A 72 3.26 11.46 10.22
C MET A 72 3.40 11.28 11.73
N ARG A 73 3.47 10.04 12.22
CA ARG A 73 3.74 9.75 13.63
C ARG A 73 5.22 9.96 13.94
N ASN A 74 5.50 10.67 15.01
CA ASN A 74 6.87 10.88 15.48
C ASN A 74 7.44 9.65 16.18
N ASP A 75 6.58 8.79 16.71
CA ASP A 75 6.88 7.56 17.45
C ASP A 75 6.87 6.31 16.55
N LEU A 76 6.79 6.45 15.23
CA LEU A 76 6.72 5.30 14.30
C LEU A 76 7.92 4.35 14.46
N GLY A 77 9.14 4.86 14.67
CA GLY A 77 10.31 4.04 14.88
C GLY A 77 10.23 3.22 16.16
N GLU A 78 9.74 3.80 17.26
CA GLU A 78 9.47 3.09 18.51
C GLU A 78 8.42 2.02 18.30
N MET A 79 7.30 2.35 17.67
CA MET A 79 6.23 1.41 17.33
C MET A 79 6.76 0.18 16.58
N ILE A 80 7.54 0.38 15.51
CA ILE A 80 8.17 -0.69 14.74
C ILE A 80 9.05 -1.56 15.63
N SER A 81 9.92 -0.93 16.44
CA SER A 81 10.81 -1.65 17.35
C SER A 81 10.04 -2.50 18.36
N ARG A 82 8.95 -1.99 18.91
CA ARG A 82 8.08 -2.72 19.84
C ARG A 82 7.35 -3.88 19.19
N ILE A 83 6.80 -3.69 17.97
CA ILE A 83 6.20 -4.78 17.18
C ILE A 83 7.23 -5.90 16.95
N ARG A 84 8.46 -5.54 16.56
CA ARG A 84 9.53 -6.53 16.36
C ARG A 84 9.88 -7.31 17.63
N LYS A 85 9.86 -6.66 18.77
CA LYS A 85 10.13 -7.31 20.09
C LYS A 85 9.06 -8.31 20.48
N THR A 86 7.81 -8.18 20.01
CA THR A 86 6.75 -9.19 20.23
C THR A 86 6.95 -10.45 19.37
N GLY A 87 7.91 -10.45 18.43
CA GLY A 87 8.20 -11.57 17.54
C GLY A 87 7.42 -11.54 16.22
N HIS A 88 6.74 -10.44 15.94
CA HIS A 88 6.03 -10.21 14.68
C HIS A 88 6.92 -9.59 13.61
N ARG A 89 6.51 -9.72 12.35
CA ARG A 89 7.05 -8.95 11.23
C ARG A 89 6.19 -7.71 11.02
N CYS A 90 6.73 -6.68 10.37
CA CYS A 90 5.91 -5.53 9.99
C CYS A 90 6.24 -5.05 8.58
N THR A 91 5.21 -4.55 7.92
CA THR A 91 5.28 -3.83 6.65
C THR A 91 4.69 -2.44 6.84
N LEU A 92 5.33 -1.43 6.30
CA LEU A 92 4.84 -0.05 6.30
C LEU A 92 4.18 0.25 4.96
N LEU A 93 2.91 0.64 4.97
CA LEU A 93 2.21 1.18 3.80
C LEU A 93 2.24 2.71 3.89
N THR A 94 2.79 3.37 2.87
CA THR A 94 3.06 4.81 2.93
C THR A 94 2.96 5.48 1.57
N ASN A 95 2.62 6.77 1.58
CA ASN A 95 2.76 7.61 0.39
C ASN A 95 4.23 7.93 0.04
N GLY A 96 5.18 7.65 0.92
CA GLY A 96 6.62 7.73 0.67
C GLY A 96 7.24 9.12 0.73
N LEU A 97 6.49 10.21 0.90
CA LEU A 97 7.06 11.56 0.83
C LEU A 97 8.20 11.79 1.86
N ARG A 98 8.08 11.24 3.07
CA ARG A 98 9.14 11.36 4.09
C ARG A 98 10.32 10.41 3.84
N LEU A 99 10.11 9.34 3.05
CA LEU A 99 11.17 8.40 2.67
C LEU A 99 12.14 8.99 1.62
N ALA A 100 11.79 10.12 0.98
CA ALA A 100 12.72 10.88 0.16
C ALA A 100 13.97 11.35 0.95
N LYS A 101 13.88 11.42 2.29
CA LYS A 101 15.02 11.68 3.16
C LYS A 101 15.69 10.37 3.58
N GLU A 102 16.88 10.07 3.06
CA GLU A 102 17.59 8.81 3.31
C GLU A 102 17.83 8.54 4.81
N SER A 103 18.18 9.55 5.59
CA SER A 103 18.39 9.37 7.03
C SER A 103 17.13 8.90 7.75
N TYR A 104 15.93 9.23 7.25
CA TYR A 104 14.69 8.72 7.81
C TYR A 104 14.46 7.24 7.45
N VAL A 105 14.78 6.84 6.22
CA VAL A 105 14.76 5.42 5.81
C VAL A 105 15.73 4.59 6.66
N GLN A 106 16.93 5.10 6.90
CA GLN A 106 17.92 4.46 7.78
C GLN A 106 17.41 4.34 9.21
N HIS A 107 16.77 5.38 9.75
CA HIS A 107 16.13 5.33 11.06
C HIS A 107 15.09 4.22 11.16
N LEU A 108 14.18 4.10 10.19
CA LEU A 108 13.17 3.04 10.17
C LEU A 108 13.82 1.64 10.02
N LYS A 109 14.90 1.54 9.22
CA LYS A 109 15.68 0.29 9.11
C LYS A 109 16.28 -0.13 10.43
N HIS A 110 16.91 0.78 11.17
CA HIS A 110 17.46 0.53 12.50
C HIS A 110 16.38 0.16 13.54
N SER A 111 15.16 0.67 13.37
CA SER A 111 13.99 0.29 14.17
C SER A 111 13.50 -1.14 13.86
N GLY A 112 14.02 -1.79 12.82
CA GLY A 112 13.69 -3.17 12.45
C GLY A 112 12.69 -3.31 11.30
N LEU A 113 12.34 -2.21 10.59
CA LEU A 113 11.54 -2.27 9.38
C LEU A 113 12.39 -2.82 8.22
N THR A 114 11.84 -3.80 7.51
CA THR A 114 12.52 -4.43 6.36
C THR A 114 11.66 -4.47 5.10
N HIS A 115 10.37 -4.17 5.23
CA HIS A 115 9.41 -4.27 4.14
C HIS A 115 8.58 -2.98 4.06
N CYS A 116 8.46 -2.43 2.87
CA CYS A 116 7.71 -1.21 2.61
C CYS A 116 6.82 -1.39 1.37
N TYR A 117 5.57 -0.98 1.51
CA TYR A 117 4.63 -0.82 0.40
C TYR A 117 4.53 0.67 0.07
N LEU A 118 5.00 1.05 -1.11
CA LEU A 118 5.08 2.44 -1.56
C LEU A 118 3.97 2.75 -2.57
N SER A 119 3.14 3.75 -2.28
CA SER A 119 2.14 4.23 -3.25
C SER A 119 2.79 5.04 -4.37
N MET A 120 2.55 4.65 -5.64
CA MET A 120 3.21 5.18 -6.83
C MET A 120 2.23 5.41 -7.99
N ASN A 121 1.31 6.39 -7.88
CA ASN A 121 0.26 6.62 -8.89
C ASN A 121 0.75 7.29 -10.19
N GLY A 122 1.95 7.87 -10.21
CA GLY A 122 2.46 8.64 -11.33
C GLY A 122 3.86 8.24 -11.81
N ALA A 123 4.47 7.16 -11.24
CA ALA A 123 5.86 6.82 -11.51
C ALA A 123 6.81 8.03 -11.33
N ASP A 124 7.35 8.58 -12.40
CA ASP A 124 8.19 9.78 -12.41
C ASP A 124 7.51 11.00 -13.05
N ASN A 125 6.18 10.98 -13.22
CA ASN A 125 5.41 12.05 -13.85
C ASN A 125 4.64 12.86 -12.80
N ASP A 126 5.01 14.14 -12.65
CA ASP A 126 4.37 15.07 -11.73
C ASP A 126 2.91 15.40 -12.10
N ASP A 127 2.57 15.41 -13.40
CA ASP A 127 1.22 15.78 -13.84
C ASP A 127 0.19 14.70 -13.43
N TYR A 128 0.60 13.42 -13.41
CA TYR A 128 -0.25 12.35 -12.91
C TYR A 128 -0.48 12.47 -11.40
N TYR A 129 0.57 12.77 -10.65
CA TYR A 129 0.44 13.02 -9.21
C TYR A 129 -0.44 14.23 -8.91
N GLU A 130 -0.29 15.31 -9.67
CA GLU A 130 -1.12 16.51 -9.50
C GLU A 130 -2.60 16.22 -9.74
N GLN A 131 -2.92 15.46 -10.78
CA GLN A 131 -4.30 15.12 -11.12
C GLN A 131 -4.95 14.13 -10.13
N ILE A 132 -4.19 13.16 -9.62
CA ILE A 132 -4.70 12.07 -8.76
C ILE A 132 -4.49 12.39 -7.27
N ASP A 133 -3.32 12.87 -6.92
CA ASP A 133 -2.86 13.04 -5.54
C ASP A 133 -2.86 14.50 -5.07
N GLU A 134 -3.26 15.45 -5.93
CA GLU A 134 -3.27 16.91 -5.70
C GLU A 134 -1.90 17.45 -5.26
N LEU A 135 -0.82 16.84 -5.71
CA LEU A 135 0.53 17.24 -5.31
C LEU A 135 1.58 16.82 -6.36
N ARG A 136 2.34 17.76 -6.87
CA ARG A 136 3.52 17.48 -7.70
C ARG A 136 4.63 16.90 -6.81
N CYS A 137 4.85 15.60 -6.88
CA CYS A 137 5.75 14.91 -5.94
C CYS A 137 6.60 13.80 -6.56
N ALA A 138 6.66 13.69 -7.89
CA ALA A 138 7.40 12.65 -8.60
C ALA A 138 8.85 12.52 -8.12
N THR A 139 9.58 13.63 -8.01
CA THR A 139 10.97 13.63 -7.52
C THR A 139 11.11 13.01 -6.14
N LYS A 140 10.18 13.30 -5.21
CA LYS A 140 10.20 12.72 -3.86
C LYS A 140 9.85 11.23 -3.88
N LYS A 141 8.93 10.81 -4.75
CA LYS A 141 8.53 9.41 -4.91
C LYS A 141 9.70 8.57 -5.47
N VAL A 142 10.36 9.08 -6.49
CA VAL A 142 11.56 8.44 -7.06
C VAL A 142 12.67 8.34 -6.01
N ALA A 143 12.98 9.44 -5.30
CA ALA A 143 13.98 9.43 -4.24
C ALA A 143 13.63 8.44 -3.10
N ALA A 144 12.35 8.31 -2.76
CA ALA A 144 11.89 7.31 -1.78
C ALA A 144 12.18 5.88 -2.24
N LEU A 145 11.87 5.56 -3.51
CA LEU A 145 12.16 4.25 -4.11
C LEU A 145 13.66 3.95 -4.12
N GLU A 146 14.48 4.93 -4.54
CA GLU A 146 15.94 4.81 -4.54
C GLU A 146 16.52 4.60 -3.14
N ASN A 147 16.03 5.34 -2.15
CA ASN A 147 16.47 5.21 -0.77
C ASN A 147 16.09 3.85 -0.17
N LEU A 148 14.89 3.35 -0.44
CA LEU A 148 14.47 2.01 -0.03
C LEU A 148 15.36 0.92 -0.67
N GLN A 149 15.62 1.03 -1.98
CA GLN A 149 16.50 0.10 -2.70
C GLN A 149 17.92 0.13 -2.13
N ARG A 150 18.51 1.32 -1.96
CA ARG A 150 19.87 1.50 -1.42
C ARG A 150 20.01 0.91 -0.01
N ASN A 151 18.96 1.01 0.80
CA ASN A 151 18.92 0.46 2.14
C ASN A 151 18.40 -0.99 2.21
N ARG A 152 18.28 -1.68 1.05
CA ARG A 152 17.93 -3.11 0.94
C ARG A 152 16.60 -3.45 1.64
N PHE A 153 15.57 -2.68 1.37
CA PHE A 153 14.21 -3.03 1.73
C PHE A 153 13.63 -4.05 0.77
N ILE A 154 12.71 -4.88 1.25
CA ILE A 154 11.73 -5.54 0.39
C ILE A 154 10.72 -4.46 0.02
N ILE A 155 10.50 -4.27 -1.29
CA ILE A 155 9.69 -3.17 -1.79
C ILE A 155 8.51 -3.75 -2.56
N ASP A 156 7.31 -3.40 -2.10
CA ASP A 156 6.11 -3.52 -2.91
C ASP A 156 5.67 -2.13 -3.34
N THR A 157 5.03 -2.02 -4.47
CA THR A 157 4.43 -0.76 -4.93
C THR A 157 2.95 -0.92 -5.19
N GLY A 158 2.20 0.17 -5.06
CA GLY A 158 0.79 0.23 -5.41
C GLY A 158 0.50 1.39 -6.34
N THR A 159 -0.18 1.10 -7.44
CA THR A 159 -0.55 2.07 -8.46
C THR A 159 -2.05 1.99 -8.71
N ILE A 160 -2.73 3.12 -8.60
CA ILE A 160 -4.12 3.26 -9.04
C ILE A 160 -4.08 3.77 -10.48
N ILE A 161 -4.77 3.09 -11.37
CA ILE A 161 -4.96 3.56 -12.75
C ILE A 161 -6.28 4.30 -12.81
N VAL A 162 -6.21 5.55 -13.26
CA VAL A 162 -7.37 6.42 -13.50
C VAL A 162 -7.47 6.61 -15.00
N LYS A 163 -8.55 6.08 -15.61
CA LYS A 163 -8.77 6.08 -17.05
C LYS A 163 -8.67 7.48 -17.65
N GLY A 164 -7.87 7.62 -18.69
CA GLY A 164 -7.64 8.90 -19.36
C GLY A 164 -6.64 9.83 -18.65
N ILE A 165 -6.09 9.46 -17.49
CA ILE A 165 -5.11 10.28 -16.75
C ILE A 165 -3.73 9.64 -16.80
N ASN A 166 -3.56 8.43 -16.26
CA ASN A 166 -2.27 7.77 -16.14
C ASN A 166 -2.24 6.39 -16.81
N ASP A 167 -2.86 6.28 -17.97
CA ASP A 167 -3.04 5.02 -18.68
C ASP A 167 -1.73 4.31 -19.07
N ASP A 168 -0.61 5.04 -19.19
CA ASP A 168 0.71 4.49 -19.51
C ASP A 168 1.59 4.24 -18.25
N VAL A 169 1.00 4.37 -17.06
CA VAL A 169 1.78 4.37 -15.79
C VAL A 169 2.50 3.06 -15.53
N VAL A 170 1.99 1.93 -16.00
CA VAL A 170 2.64 0.61 -15.80
C VAL A 170 3.95 0.54 -16.57
N GLU A 171 3.96 0.97 -17.84
CA GLU A 171 5.16 1.05 -18.66
C GLU A 171 6.20 1.99 -18.02
N ARG A 172 5.75 3.16 -17.52
CA ARG A 172 6.63 4.10 -16.80
C ARG A 172 7.20 3.50 -15.51
N MET A 173 6.39 2.74 -14.77
CA MET A 173 6.87 2.05 -13.56
C MET A 173 7.94 1.01 -13.90
N LEU A 174 7.75 0.21 -14.96
CA LEU A 174 8.76 -0.74 -15.44
C LEU A 174 10.07 -0.05 -15.82
N ALA A 175 9.99 1.04 -16.57
CA ALA A 175 11.16 1.85 -16.93
C ALA A 175 11.86 2.42 -15.68
N LEU A 176 11.09 2.88 -14.70
CA LEU A 176 11.60 3.40 -13.44
C LEU A 176 12.31 2.31 -12.62
N TYR A 177 11.72 1.12 -12.48
CA TYR A 177 12.35 0.00 -11.76
C TYR A 177 13.68 -0.39 -12.40
N LYS A 178 13.73 -0.47 -13.72
CA LYS A 178 14.97 -0.74 -14.46
C LYS A 178 16.01 0.35 -14.22
N ARG A 179 15.63 1.62 -14.26
CA ARG A 179 16.53 2.77 -14.02
C ARG A 179 17.10 2.78 -12.60
N VAL A 180 16.28 2.48 -11.61
CA VAL A 180 16.66 2.46 -10.18
C VAL A 180 17.33 1.14 -9.79
N ASN A 181 17.34 0.15 -10.69
CA ASN A 181 17.83 -1.20 -10.44
C ASN A 181 17.10 -1.89 -9.27
N VAL A 182 15.79 -1.71 -9.19
CA VAL A 182 14.94 -2.42 -8.23
C VAL A 182 14.54 -3.75 -8.83
N ASN A 183 14.90 -4.84 -8.15
CA ASN A 183 14.59 -6.19 -8.59
C ASN A 183 13.62 -6.84 -7.60
N ASN A 184 12.79 -7.76 -8.10
CA ASN A 184 11.82 -8.50 -7.30
C ASN A 184 10.78 -7.59 -6.61
N VAL A 185 10.28 -6.59 -7.31
CA VAL A 185 9.17 -5.75 -6.85
C VAL A 185 7.85 -6.48 -7.09
N ILE A 186 6.99 -6.51 -6.09
CA ILE A 186 5.59 -6.84 -6.30
C ILE A 186 4.84 -5.53 -6.57
N CYS A 187 4.28 -5.40 -7.76
CA CYS A 187 3.45 -4.26 -8.12
C CYS A 187 1.97 -4.63 -8.00
N ARG A 188 1.26 -3.88 -7.17
CA ARG A 188 -0.20 -3.95 -7.10
C ARG A 188 -0.78 -2.87 -7.99
N ILE A 189 -1.56 -3.29 -8.97
CA ILE A 189 -2.29 -2.41 -9.89
C ILE A 189 -3.78 -2.56 -9.58
N LYS A 190 -4.48 -1.45 -9.53
CA LYS A 190 -5.92 -1.40 -9.29
C LYS A 190 -6.56 -0.20 -10.01
N ASN A 191 -7.85 -0.30 -10.28
CA ASN A 191 -8.67 0.84 -10.67
C ASN A 191 -9.06 1.71 -9.46
N VAL A 192 -9.77 2.79 -9.69
CA VAL A 192 -10.32 3.63 -8.62
C VAL A 192 -11.44 2.89 -7.91
N GLY A 193 -11.41 2.89 -6.58
CA GLY A 193 -12.49 2.33 -5.77
C GLY A 193 -13.57 3.38 -5.47
N ASP A 194 -14.79 2.91 -5.28
CA ASP A 194 -15.94 3.74 -4.91
C ASP A 194 -16.09 3.86 -3.38
N ILE A 195 -15.07 4.40 -2.72
CA ILE A 195 -15.05 4.57 -1.27
C ILE A 195 -14.39 5.89 -0.87
N GLY A 196 -14.88 6.50 0.21
CA GLY A 196 -14.30 7.70 0.81
C GLY A 196 -14.48 8.93 -0.09
N ARG A 197 -13.36 9.63 -0.38
CA ARG A 197 -13.30 10.78 -1.30
C ARG A 197 -12.97 10.35 -2.73
N SER A 198 -13.30 9.11 -3.07
CA SER A 198 -12.87 8.51 -4.34
C SER A 198 -13.33 9.33 -5.56
N MET A 199 -12.64 9.11 -6.67
CA MET A 199 -13.01 9.66 -7.98
C MET A 199 -14.14 8.82 -8.62
N ALA A 200 -15.15 8.42 -7.85
CA ALA A 200 -16.21 7.47 -8.24
C ALA A 200 -17.00 7.91 -9.47
N ASP A 201 -17.14 9.22 -9.67
CA ASP A 201 -17.79 9.78 -10.88
C ASP A 201 -16.90 9.68 -12.13
N GLN A 202 -15.68 9.19 -12.01
CA GLN A 202 -14.75 8.98 -13.10
C GLN A 202 -15.12 7.71 -13.85
N ASP A 203 -15.07 7.75 -15.18
CA ASP A 203 -15.16 6.54 -16.00
C ASP A 203 -14.00 5.59 -15.65
N ASN A 204 -14.32 4.41 -15.16
CA ASN A 204 -13.34 3.42 -14.73
C ASN A 204 -13.11 2.36 -15.81
N TYR A 205 -11.94 1.73 -15.79
CA TYR A 205 -11.70 0.51 -16.53
C TYR A 205 -12.53 -0.64 -15.97
N THR A 206 -13.16 -1.42 -16.86
CA THR A 206 -13.62 -2.76 -16.49
C THR A 206 -12.41 -3.64 -16.18
N LEU A 207 -12.65 -4.78 -15.55
CA LEU A 207 -11.59 -5.75 -15.28
C LEU A 207 -10.87 -6.17 -16.57
N GLU A 208 -11.62 -6.48 -17.62
CA GLU A 208 -11.08 -6.92 -18.90
C GLU A 208 -10.25 -5.81 -19.57
N GLU A 209 -10.76 -4.59 -19.60
CA GLU A 209 -10.02 -3.43 -20.12
C GLU A 209 -8.71 -3.21 -19.36
N LEU A 210 -8.74 -3.34 -18.01
CA LEU A 210 -7.56 -3.17 -17.18
C LEU A 210 -6.52 -4.27 -17.43
N VAL A 211 -6.97 -5.53 -17.55
CA VAL A 211 -6.09 -6.66 -17.90
C VAL A 211 -5.43 -6.43 -19.26
N THR A 212 -6.22 -6.08 -20.27
CA THR A 212 -5.70 -5.80 -21.64
C THR A 212 -4.71 -4.64 -21.62
N LEU A 213 -4.99 -3.56 -20.85
CA LEU A 213 -4.09 -2.43 -20.69
C LEU A 213 -2.75 -2.85 -20.08
N VAL A 214 -2.79 -3.61 -19.00
CA VAL A 214 -1.59 -4.08 -18.29
C VAL A 214 -0.82 -5.08 -19.15
N ALA A 215 -1.49 -6.02 -19.81
CA ALA A 215 -0.87 -6.96 -20.74
C ALA A 215 -0.09 -6.26 -21.85
N ARG A 216 -0.69 -5.26 -22.47
CA ARG A 216 -0.03 -4.46 -23.50
C ARG A 216 1.24 -3.76 -23.01
N GLN A 217 1.22 -3.19 -21.80
CA GLN A 217 2.35 -2.44 -21.26
C GLN A 217 3.47 -3.33 -20.70
N THR A 218 3.12 -4.51 -20.23
CA THR A 218 4.10 -5.44 -19.63
C THR A 218 4.65 -6.46 -20.63
N GLY A 219 3.93 -6.71 -21.72
CA GLY A 219 4.21 -7.82 -22.66
C GLY A 219 3.85 -9.19 -22.10
N LEU A 220 3.14 -9.25 -20.96
CA LEU A 220 2.65 -10.49 -20.36
C LEU A 220 1.30 -10.90 -20.99
N SER A 221 0.98 -12.20 -20.95
CA SER A 221 -0.34 -12.65 -21.42
C SER A 221 -1.44 -12.24 -20.43
N GLU A 222 -2.65 -12.02 -20.95
CA GLU A 222 -3.82 -11.72 -20.12
C GLU A 222 -4.12 -12.82 -19.12
N ASP A 223 -4.00 -14.10 -19.53
CA ASP A 223 -4.17 -15.23 -18.62
C ASP A 223 -3.21 -15.21 -17.44
N TYR A 224 -1.95 -14.83 -17.69
CA TYR A 224 -0.97 -14.68 -16.62
C TYR A 224 -1.36 -13.58 -15.64
N ILE A 225 -1.79 -12.43 -16.15
CA ILE A 225 -2.25 -11.30 -15.30
C ILE A 225 -3.49 -11.70 -14.50
N TYR A 226 -4.46 -12.35 -15.13
CA TYR A 226 -5.64 -12.89 -14.45
C TYR A 226 -5.30 -13.85 -13.32
N SER A 227 -4.25 -14.67 -13.47
CA SER A 227 -3.83 -15.62 -12.43
C SER A 227 -3.40 -14.94 -11.12
N TRP A 228 -3.00 -13.67 -11.21
CA TRP A 228 -2.58 -12.83 -10.08
C TRP A 228 -3.67 -11.89 -9.54
N ARG A 229 -4.89 -12.02 -10.05
CA ARG A 229 -6.01 -11.24 -9.52
C ARG A 229 -6.24 -11.58 -8.04
N ASN A 230 -6.38 -10.54 -7.21
CA ASN A 230 -6.84 -10.71 -5.84
C ASN A 230 -8.29 -11.22 -5.86
N LYS A 231 -8.48 -12.46 -5.42
CA LYS A 231 -9.81 -13.01 -5.25
C LYS A 231 -10.40 -12.41 -3.97
N PRO A 232 -11.70 -12.03 -3.97
CA PRO A 232 -12.36 -11.60 -2.76
C PRO A 232 -12.29 -12.72 -1.72
N ILE A 233 -11.99 -12.36 -0.48
CA ILE A 233 -11.94 -13.30 0.66
C ILE A 233 -13.34 -13.81 0.99
N TYR A 234 -14.37 -13.07 0.60
CA TYR A 234 -15.77 -13.35 0.86
C TYR A 234 -16.47 -13.82 -0.42
N GLN A 235 -17.20 -14.95 -0.34
CA GLN A 235 -17.76 -15.65 -1.51
C GLN A 235 -18.95 -14.93 -2.20
N ASN A 236 -19.43 -13.80 -1.69
CA ASN A 236 -20.69 -13.21 -2.14
C ASN A 236 -20.60 -11.80 -2.73
N ASP A 237 -19.43 -11.18 -2.71
CA ASP A 237 -19.31 -9.80 -3.18
C ASP A 237 -18.32 -9.73 -4.36
N GLU A 238 -18.75 -9.06 -5.42
CA GLU A 238 -17.81 -8.58 -6.41
C GLU A 238 -16.82 -7.65 -5.72
N PRO A 239 -15.52 -7.72 -6.02
CA PRO A 239 -14.56 -6.82 -5.41
C PRO A 239 -14.92 -5.38 -5.80
N GLU A 240 -15.09 -4.51 -4.81
CA GLU A 240 -15.30 -3.07 -5.02
C GLU A 240 -14.19 -2.43 -5.88
N VAL A 241 -13.05 -3.07 -5.91
CA VAL A 241 -11.87 -2.61 -6.66
C VAL A 241 -11.16 -3.80 -7.30
N ASP A 242 -11.06 -3.77 -8.62
CA ASP A 242 -10.22 -4.71 -9.33
C ASP A 242 -8.74 -4.42 -9.07
N SER A 243 -8.01 -5.43 -8.64
CA SER A 243 -6.60 -5.30 -8.34
C SER A 243 -5.80 -6.55 -8.67
N PHE A 244 -4.56 -6.33 -9.10
CA PHE A 244 -3.59 -7.35 -9.41
C PHE A 244 -2.32 -7.12 -8.60
N MET A 245 -1.71 -8.21 -8.14
CA MET A 245 -0.39 -8.18 -7.52
C MET A 245 0.47 -9.18 -8.25
N PHE A 246 1.46 -8.72 -8.99
CA PHE A 246 2.36 -9.61 -9.71
C PHE A 246 3.81 -9.13 -9.63
N PRO A 247 4.78 -10.07 -9.70
CA PRO A 247 6.20 -9.73 -9.71
C PRO A 247 6.57 -9.02 -11.02
N MET A 248 7.38 -8.01 -10.92
CA MET A 248 7.93 -7.21 -12.01
C MET A 248 9.43 -7.45 -12.15
#